data_30bb9196aef303d0500b1646d2d664c0
#
_entry.id   30bb9196aef303d0500b1646d2d664c0
#
_cell.length_a   1.000
_cell.length_b   1.000
_cell.length_c   1.000
_cell.angle_alpha   90.00
_cell.angle_beta   90.00
_cell.angle_gamma   90.00
#
_symmetry.space_group_name_H-M   'P 1'
#
loop_
_entity.id
_entity.type
_entity.pdbx_description
1 polymer ?
#
loop_
_entity_poly.entity_id
_entity_poly.type
_entity_poly.pdbx_seq_one_letter_code
_entity_poly.pdbx_strand_id
1 'polypeptide(L)'
;MKQHKIISYYLLVLTAFIMSACTKMDDYKNKYEANGPIIYPGKLDSVKVFSGRSRVLLTGLFTSDPKIVKYRVYWNNKQDSIETPVTRTSGVDTARLLISGLPEGVMTFEIRTYDKDGHISVPVTVAGNVYGSLYQSSLINRGIAKAELQSDGSALINWADVNAEDGVLSMRIKYTDATNKQHDTLITSVPTGLSTSLPKFKAGSVVNYRTAFKPNKTAIDTFYTDFQDHSVKAEVTGIYLSNTGPFQRATFDGRWGTLAAPWITNAAAKNKDNGTNGGYSSDEGGVINWETWNNTPVVNGIVYQPTSAPLPAGTYIVTFDAYSEVQSNSTVYCIAAAGGNGIPVLANLSTALGYVNMYNGANVGSTGPNSREVRSFTFTITTPQVVSIGFLGNLVGNGNPGNYFQVRNIKLYKN
;
A
#
# COMPACT_ATOMS: atom_id res chain seq x y z
N MET A 1 3.95 101.43 -21.03
CA MET A 1 2.59 101.19 -20.50
C MET A 1 1.72 100.26 -21.36
N LYS A 2 1.96 100.02 -22.66
CA LYS A 2 1.11 99.12 -23.47
C LYS A 2 1.44 97.61 -23.23
N GLN A 3 2.70 97.24 -22.95
CA GLN A 3 3.05 95.83 -22.76
C GLN A 3 2.55 95.19 -21.43
N HIS A 4 2.44 95.94 -20.37
CA HIS A 4 1.84 95.45 -19.13
C HIS A 4 0.38 95.14 -19.18
N LYS A 5 -0.40 95.88 -20.01
CA LYS A 5 -1.84 95.65 -20.20
C LYS A 5 -2.08 94.37 -21.01
N ILE A 6 -1.20 93.98 -21.92
CA ILE A 6 -1.34 92.79 -22.74
C ILE A 6 -1.02 91.52 -21.89
N ILE A 7 0.02 91.59 -21.06
CA ILE A 7 0.39 90.46 -20.14
C ILE A 7 -0.68 90.24 -19.10
N SER A 8 -1.32 91.36 -18.59
CA SER A 8 -2.43 91.24 -17.62
C SER A 8 -3.66 90.61 -18.24
N TYR A 9 -3.92 90.87 -19.54
CA TYR A 9 -5.06 90.27 -20.26
C TYR A 9 -4.83 88.74 -20.51
N TYR A 10 -3.60 88.37 -20.88
CA TYR A 10 -3.31 86.96 -21.05
C TYR A 10 -3.30 86.17 -19.72
N LEU A 11 -2.92 86.79 -18.65
CA LEU A 11 -3.00 86.20 -17.31
C LEU A 11 -4.43 86.04 -16.85
N LEU A 12 -5.30 86.96 -17.17
CA LEU A 12 -6.74 86.94 -16.82
C LEU A 12 -7.53 85.91 -17.68
N VAL A 13 -7.13 85.74 -18.95
CA VAL A 13 -7.67 84.68 -19.81
C VAL A 13 -7.21 83.29 -19.39
N LEU A 14 -5.93 83.17 -18.99
CA LEU A 14 -5.37 81.89 -18.51
C LEU A 14 -6.00 81.48 -17.18
N THR A 15 -6.26 82.41 -16.26
CA THR A 15 -6.95 82.09 -14.99
C THR A 15 -8.41 81.72 -15.21
N ALA A 16 -9.13 82.37 -16.20
CA ALA A 16 -10.46 81.99 -16.57
C ALA A 16 -10.55 80.57 -17.17
N PHE A 17 -9.52 80.14 -17.92
CA PHE A 17 -9.46 78.80 -18.48
C PHE A 17 -9.20 77.71 -17.42
N ILE A 18 -8.44 78.05 -16.37
CA ILE A 18 -8.15 77.11 -15.25
C ILE A 18 -9.40 76.92 -14.36
N MET A 19 -10.23 77.93 -14.22
CA MET A 19 -11.48 77.84 -13.43
C MET A 19 -12.58 77.03 -14.12
N SER A 20 -12.54 76.85 -15.45
CA SER A 20 -13.53 76.02 -16.20
C SER A 20 -13.16 74.53 -16.28
N ALA A 21 -11.95 74.13 -15.81
CA ALA A 21 -11.51 72.74 -15.82
C ALA A 21 -12.04 71.92 -14.59
N CYS A 22 -12.51 72.58 -13.56
CA CYS A 22 -13.02 71.89 -12.32
C CYS A 22 -14.47 71.42 -12.40
N THR A 23 -15.24 71.77 -13.39
CA THR A 23 -16.69 71.39 -13.46
C THR A 23 -16.94 69.99 -13.99
N LYS A 24 -15.93 69.34 -14.60
CA LYS A 24 -16.09 67.94 -15.09
C LYS A 24 -15.91 66.85 -14.06
N MET A 25 -15.38 67.15 -12.89
CA MET A 25 -15.15 66.12 -11.86
C MET A 25 -16.44 65.78 -11.11
N ASP A 26 -17.34 66.72 -10.97
CA ASP A 26 -18.64 66.46 -10.38
C ASP A 26 -19.63 65.75 -11.33
N ASP A 27 -19.49 65.93 -12.66
CA ASP A 27 -20.28 65.18 -13.63
C ASP A 27 -20.02 63.68 -13.60
N TYR A 28 -18.75 63.28 -13.41
CA TYR A 28 -18.41 61.86 -13.22
C TYR A 28 -18.96 61.33 -11.91
N LYS A 29 -18.86 62.08 -10.83
CA LYS A 29 -19.39 61.71 -9.53
C LYS A 29 -20.90 61.55 -9.59
N ASN A 30 -21.62 62.54 -10.14
CA ASN A 30 -23.05 62.51 -10.28
C ASN A 30 -23.57 61.36 -11.19
N LYS A 31 -22.80 60.97 -12.21
CA LYS A 31 -23.14 59.84 -13.08
C LYS A 31 -23.06 58.50 -12.35
N TYR A 32 -22.13 58.33 -11.40
CA TYR A 32 -22.00 57.10 -10.63
C TYR A 32 -22.79 57.12 -9.34
N GLU A 33 -23.14 58.29 -8.80
CA GLU A 33 -23.95 58.45 -7.61
C GLU A 33 -25.42 58.83 -7.89
N ALA A 34 -25.86 58.74 -9.16
CA ALA A 34 -27.23 59.08 -9.57
C ALA A 34 -28.33 58.31 -8.81
N ASN A 35 -27.97 57.15 -8.24
CA ASN A 35 -28.84 56.30 -7.41
C ASN A 35 -28.47 56.32 -5.92
N GLY A 36 -27.68 57.30 -5.46
CA GLY A 36 -27.16 57.37 -4.09
C GLY A 36 -25.93 56.50 -3.86
N PRO A 37 -25.29 56.58 -2.68
CA PRO A 37 -24.10 55.79 -2.34
C PRO A 37 -24.43 54.30 -2.34
N ILE A 38 -23.60 53.49 -3.00
CA ILE A 38 -23.75 52.05 -2.98
C ILE A 38 -23.39 51.51 -1.58
N ILE A 39 -24.39 51.01 -0.88
CA ILE A 39 -24.23 50.42 0.45
C ILE A 39 -23.97 48.94 0.30
N TYR A 40 -22.86 48.45 0.91
CA TYR A 40 -22.54 47.05 0.97
C TYR A 40 -22.64 46.59 2.42
N PRO A 41 -23.49 45.58 2.74
CA PRO A 41 -23.43 44.93 4.04
C PRO A 41 -22.12 44.20 4.21
N GLY A 42 -21.74 43.92 5.46
CA GLY A 42 -20.52 43.16 5.80
C GLY A 42 -20.51 41.78 5.15
N LYS A 43 -19.39 41.40 4.57
CA LYS A 43 -19.22 40.06 4.00
C LYS A 43 -19.02 38.98 5.10
N LEU A 44 -19.20 37.72 4.76
CA LEU A 44 -18.86 36.60 5.64
C LEU A 44 -17.33 36.47 5.72
N ASP A 45 -16.77 36.42 6.91
CA ASP A 45 -15.35 36.31 7.18
C ASP A 45 -14.92 34.86 7.48
N SER A 46 -13.60 34.55 7.34
CA SER A 46 -12.98 33.29 7.73
C SER A 46 -13.70 32.05 7.18
N VAL A 47 -14.17 32.14 5.95
CA VAL A 47 -14.92 31.05 5.31
C VAL A 47 -14.03 29.83 5.09
N LYS A 48 -14.52 28.66 5.54
CA LYS A 48 -13.88 27.36 5.37
C LYS A 48 -14.86 26.36 4.78
N VAL A 49 -14.34 25.45 3.95
CA VAL A 49 -15.10 24.33 3.38
C VAL A 49 -14.49 23.03 3.89
N PHE A 50 -15.29 22.21 4.55
CA PHE A 50 -14.93 20.91 5.04
C PHE A 50 -15.52 19.85 4.13
N SER A 51 -14.66 19.03 3.56
CA SER A 51 -15.00 18.02 2.56
C SER A 51 -15.77 16.85 3.16
N GLY A 52 -16.73 16.31 2.42
CA GLY A 52 -17.47 15.10 2.80
C GLY A 52 -17.89 14.28 1.58
N ARG A 53 -18.70 13.24 1.83
CA ARG A 53 -19.27 12.36 0.81
C ARG A 53 -20.45 13.00 0.12
N SER A 54 -20.29 13.39 -1.14
CA SER A 54 -21.29 14.13 -1.95
C SER A 54 -21.84 15.33 -1.21
N ARG A 55 -21.05 15.94 -0.31
CA ARG A 55 -21.43 17.09 0.51
C ARG A 55 -20.23 17.85 1.04
N VAL A 56 -20.46 19.08 1.43
CA VAL A 56 -19.50 19.90 2.17
C VAL A 56 -20.18 20.58 3.35
N LEU A 57 -19.42 20.84 4.40
CA LEU A 57 -19.81 21.75 5.46
C LEU A 57 -19.08 23.07 5.25
N LEU A 58 -19.81 24.13 4.96
CA LEU A 58 -19.33 25.50 4.87
C LEU A 58 -19.51 26.18 6.23
N THR A 59 -18.43 26.80 6.72
CA THR A 59 -18.48 27.62 7.94
C THR A 59 -17.90 29.00 7.66
N GLY A 60 -18.30 30.00 8.44
CA GLY A 60 -17.79 31.36 8.36
C GLY A 60 -18.22 32.17 9.58
N LEU A 61 -17.74 33.39 9.67
CA LEU A 61 -18.00 34.27 10.79
C LEU A 61 -18.68 35.57 10.31
N PHE A 62 -19.70 36.00 11.02
CA PHE A 62 -20.26 37.33 10.93
C PHE A 62 -19.63 38.20 12.02
N THR A 63 -18.63 39.01 11.65
CA THR A 63 -17.77 39.70 12.62
C THR A 63 -18.23 41.13 12.89
N SER A 64 -18.86 41.81 11.92
CA SER A 64 -18.96 43.28 12.00
C SER A 64 -20.33 43.85 11.75
N ASP A 65 -21.16 43.38 10.87
CA ASP A 65 -22.38 44.07 10.47
C ASP A 65 -23.65 43.49 11.12
N PRO A 66 -24.29 44.21 12.05
CA PRO A 66 -25.49 43.71 12.71
C PRO A 66 -26.75 43.76 11.79
N LYS A 67 -26.67 44.40 10.63
CA LYS A 67 -27.81 44.55 9.70
C LYS A 67 -28.02 43.31 8.82
N ILE A 68 -27.09 42.36 8.79
CA ILE A 68 -27.21 41.16 8.00
C ILE A 68 -28.37 40.32 8.53
N VAL A 69 -29.32 39.99 7.63
CA VAL A 69 -30.50 39.19 7.95
C VAL A 69 -30.49 37.81 7.29
N LYS A 70 -29.69 37.64 6.26
CA LYS A 70 -29.53 36.38 5.56
C LYS A 70 -28.20 36.31 4.78
N TYR A 71 -27.79 35.11 4.40
CA TYR A 71 -26.74 34.89 3.42
C TYR A 71 -27.19 33.86 2.39
N ARG A 72 -26.62 33.93 1.19
CA ARG A 72 -26.83 32.94 0.12
C ARG A 72 -25.51 32.43 -0.38
N VAL A 73 -25.43 31.12 -0.54
CA VAL A 73 -24.29 30.41 -1.10
C VAL A 73 -24.68 29.94 -2.49
N TYR A 74 -23.87 30.26 -3.47
CA TYR A 74 -24.04 29.88 -4.87
C TYR A 74 -22.93 28.90 -5.26
N TRP A 75 -23.27 27.97 -6.15
CA TRP A 75 -22.31 27.07 -6.81
C TRP A 75 -22.78 26.78 -8.25
N ASN A 76 -22.07 25.89 -8.98
CA ASN A 76 -22.42 25.52 -10.35
C ASN A 76 -22.68 26.75 -11.25
N ASN A 77 -21.69 27.68 -11.30
CA ASN A 77 -21.83 28.96 -12.03
C ASN A 77 -23.11 29.75 -11.66
N LYS A 78 -23.48 29.71 -10.40
CA LYS A 78 -24.69 30.37 -9.83
C LYS A 78 -26.04 29.79 -10.29
N GLN A 79 -26.00 28.62 -10.95
CA GLN A 79 -27.26 27.95 -11.32
C GLN A 79 -27.95 27.36 -10.09
N ASP A 80 -27.14 26.99 -9.07
CA ASP A 80 -27.64 26.46 -7.81
C ASP A 80 -27.34 27.43 -6.67
N SER A 81 -28.24 27.48 -5.69
CA SER A 81 -28.01 28.28 -4.48
C SER A 81 -28.83 27.80 -3.29
N ILE A 82 -28.38 28.12 -2.09
CA ILE A 82 -29.12 27.99 -0.82
C ILE A 82 -29.10 29.33 -0.11
N GLU A 83 -30.27 29.82 0.29
CA GLU A 83 -30.41 30.97 1.15
C GLU A 83 -30.69 30.55 2.58
N THR A 84 -30.00 31.19 3.53
CA THR A 84 -30.12 30.88 4.96
C THR A 84 -30.33 32.15 5.75
N PRO A 85 -31.40 32.25 6.57
CA PRO A 85 -31.64 33.40 7.45
C PRO A 85 -30.56 33.48 8.54
N VAL A 86 -30.27 34.68 9.00
CA VAL A 86 -29.33 34.98 10.08
C VAL A 86 -30.01 35.82 11.15
N THR A 87 -29.91 35.37 12.38
CA THR A 87 -30.24 36.17 13.55
C THR A 87 -28.93 36.63 14.18
N ARG A 88 -28.67 37.95 14.08
CA ARG A 88 -27.44 38.53 14.63
C ARG A 88 -27.54 38.73 16.14
N THR A 89 -26.45 38.47 16.84
CA THR A 89 -26.25 38.80 18.26
C THR A 89 -25.38 40.05 18.39
N SER A 90 -25.07 40.46 19.60
CA SER A 90 -24.14 41.58 19.88
C SER A 90 -22.67 41.22 19.63
N GLY A 91 -22.36 39.94 19.39
CA GLY A 91 -21.01 39.43 19.21
C GLY A 91 -20.75 38.90 17.79
N VAL A 92 -19.73 38.00 17.72
CA VAL A 92 -19.42 37.27 16.51
C VAL A 92 -20.35 36.06 16.41
N ASP A 93 -21.08 35.96 15.31
CA ASP A 93 -21.97 34.82 15.01
C ASP A 93 -21.32 33.90 13.98
N THR A 94 -21.62 32.60 14.04
CA THR A 94 -21.09 31.60 13.12
C THR A 94 -22.11 31.17 12.10
N ALA A 95 -21.76 31.28 10.81
CA ALA A 95 -22.47 30.61 9.73
C ALA A 95 -22.04 29.13 9.71
N ARG A 96 -23.02 28.23 9.57
CA ARG A 96 -22.79 26.78 9.40
C ARG A 96 -23.83 26.23 8.45
N LEU A 97 -23.39 25.79 7.27
CA LEU A 97 -24.28 25.28 6.22
C LEU A 97 -23.75 23.97 5.66
N LEU A 98 -24.54 22.91 5.76
CA LEU A 98 -24.28 21.64 5.11
C LEU A 98 -24.95 21.66 3.72
N ILE A 99 -24.14 21.51 2.66
CA ILE A 99 -24.61 21.44 1.28
C ILE A 99 -24.42 20.00 0.81
N SER A 100 -25.50 19.32 0.47
CA SER A 100 -25.51 17.89 0.08
C SER A 100 -25.96 17.74 -1.38
N GLY A 101 -25.74 16.51 -1.94
CA GLY A 101 -26.10 16.21 -3.33
C GLY A 101 -25.13 16.79 -4.35
N LEU A 102 -23.91 17.12 -3.91
CA LEU A 102 -22.88 17.69 -4.78
C LEU A 102 -22.16 16.58 -5.59
N PRO A 103 -21.84 16.86 -6.86
CA PRO A 103 -20.99 15.98 -7.65
C PRO A 103 -19.58 15.91 -7.05
N GLU A 104 -18.91 14.77 -7.23
CA GLU A 104 -17.53 14.58 -6.80
C GLU A 104 -16.56 15.44 -7.63
N GLY A 105 -15.63 16.11 -6.97
CA GLY A 105 -14.63 16.97 -7.58
C GLY A 105 -14.40 18.26 -6.81
N VAL A 106 -13.70 19.20 -7.45
CA VAL A 106 -13.45 20.53 -6.88
C VAL A 106 -14.68 21.42 -7.17
N MET A 107 -15.24 21.99 -6.11
CA MET A 107 -16.38 22.90 -6.19
C MET A 107 -15.98 24.30 -5.70
N THR A 108 -16.47 25.30 -6.40
CA THR A 108 -16.31 26.71 -6.00
C THR A 108 -17.64 27.24 -5.50
N PHE A 109 -17.59 27.90 -4.34
CA PHE A 109 -18.75 28.49 -3.69
C PHE A 109 -18.57 30.03 -3.62
N GLU A 110 -19.57 30.75 -4.04
CA GLU A 110 -19.67 32.22 -3.87
C GLU A 110 -20.69 32.51 -2.79
N ILE A 111 -20.29 33.26 -1.78
CA ILE A 111 -21.14 33.62 -0.63
C ILE A 111 -21.42 35.11 -0.68
N ARG A 112 -22.69 35.51 -0.51
CA ARG A 112 -23.12 36.87 -0.35
C ARG A 112 -24.04 37.00 0.85
N THR A 113 -23.89 38.11 1.58
CA THR A 113 -24.79 38.50 2.68
C THR A 113 -25.75 39.55 2.22
N TYR A 114 -26.87 39.66 2.89
CA TYR A 114 -27.94 40.58 2.58
C TYR A 114 -28.45 41.28 3.86
N ASP A 115 -28.77 42.57 3.77
CA ASP A 115 -29.50 43.29 4.81
C ASP A 115 -31.00 43.23 4.55
N LYS A 116 -31.79 43.89 5.46
CA LYS A 116 -33.26 43.98 5.34
C LYS A 116 -33.73 44.85 4.16
N ASP A 117 -32.88 45.74 3.69
CA ASP A 117 -33.21 46.70 2.61
C ASP A 117 -32.82 46.12 1.23
N GLY A 118 -32.27 44.92 1.19
CA GLY A 118 -31.92 44.19 -0.04
C GLY A 118 -30.52 44.49 -0.58
N HIS A 119 -29.69 45.28 0.15
CA HIS A 119 -28.30 45.47 -0.26
C HIS A 119 -27.52 44.18 -0.16
N ILE A 120 -26.54 44.04 -1.05
CA ILE A 120 -25.78 42.79 -1.28
C ILE A 120 -24.29 43.07 -0.99
N SER A 121 -23.64 42.19 -0.22
CA SER A 121 -22.21 42.31 0.05
C SER A 121 -21.35 42.07 -1.19
N VAL A 122 -20.07 42.46 -1.11
CA VAL A 122 -19.06 41.94 -2.01
C VAL A 122 -18.99 40.41 -1.87
N PRO A 123 -18.73 39.67 -2.97
CA PRO A 123 -18.69 38.22 -2.92
C PRO A 123 -17.47 37.72 -2.10
N VAL A 124 -17.66 36.61 -1.40
CA VAL A 124 -16.55 35.77 -0.86
C VAL A 124 -16.54 34.47 -1.64
N THR A 125 -15.42 34.17 -2.27
CA THR A 125 -15.26 32.93 -3.06
C THR A 125 -14.31 32.00 -2.34
N VAL A 126 -14.72 30.72 -2.24
CA VAL A 126 -13.92 29.65 -1.62
C VAL A 126 -14.10 28.38 -2.43
N ALA A 127 -13.01 27.60 -2.56
CA ALA A 127 -13.04 26.27 -3.18
C ALA A 127 -12.97 25.18 -2.11
N GLY A 128 -13.56 24.04 -2.42
CA GLY A 128 -13.51 22.84 -1.60
C GLY A 128 -13.64 21.58 -2.43
N ASN A 129 -13.07 20.48 -1.93
CA ASN A 129 -13.22 19.18 -2.56
C ASN A 129 -14.47 18.48 -2.05
N VAL A 130 -15.21 17.87 -2.96
CA VAL A 130 -16.29 16.93 -2.68
C VAL A 130 -15.78 15.53 -3.04
N TYR A 131 -15.84 14.62 -2.11
CA TYR A 131 -15.45 13.22 -2.35
C TYR A 131 -16.69 12.35 -2.56
N GLY A 132 -16.52 11.20 -3.21
CA GLY A 132 -17.64 10.32 -3.52
C GLY A 132 -17.20 8.89 -3.83
N SER A 133 -17.87 8.29 -4.81
CA SER A 133 -17.62 6.92 -5.23
C SER A 133 -16.28 6.74 -5.96
N LEU A 134 -15.83 7.74 -6.71
CA LEU A 134 -14.54 7.69 -7.41
C LEU A 134 -13.39 7.64 -6.41
N TYR A 135 -13.40 8.53 -5.42
CA TYR A 135 -12.42 8.50 -4.35
C TYR A 135 -12.47 7.17 -3.60
N GLN A 136 -13.66 6.69 -3.23
CA GLN A 136 -13.79 5.43 -2.50
C GLN A 136 -13.28 4.23 -3.30
N SER A 137 -13.55 4.17 -4.60
CA SER A 137 -13.07 3.07 -5.47
C SER A 137 -11.56 3.08 -5.71
N SER A 138 -10.89 4.22 -5.52
CA SER A 138 -9.44 4.34 -5.60
C SER A 138 -8.70 3.88 -4.33
N LEU A 139 -9.42 3.69 -3.22
CA LEU A 139 -8.82 3.28 -1.95
C LEU A 139 -8.42 1.81 -1.98
N ILE A 140 -7.25 1.52 -1.44
CA ILE A 140 -6.70 0.17 -1.31
C ILE A 140 -6.56 -0.15 0.19
N ASN A 141 -6.87 -1.39 0.58
CA ASN A 141 -6.64 -1.84 1.94
C ASN A 141 -5.16 -1.69 2.35
N ARG A 142 -4.91 -1.34 3.60
CA ARG A 142 -3.56 -1.40 4.15
C ARG A 142 -2.99 -2.80 3.90
N GLY A 143 -1.80 -2.87 3.31
CA GLY A 143 -1.16 -4.14 3.01
C GLY A 143 -0.84 -4.95 4.28
N ILE A 144 -0.90 -6.26 4.16
CA ILE A 144 -0.37 -7.20 5.16
C ILE A 144 1.00 -7.64 4.66
N ALA A 145 2.05 -7.30 5.42
CA ALA A 145 3.42 -7.71 5.11
C ALA A 145 3.64 -9.19 5.47
N LYS A 146 3.02 -9.65 6.58
CA LYS A 146 3.12 -11.02 7.07
C LYS A 146 1.90 -11.39 7.90
N ALA A 147 1.38 -12.61 7.71
CA ALA A 147 0.31 -13.17 8.53
C ALA A 147 0.63 -14.63 8.85
N GLU A 148 0.93 -14.93 10.09
CA GLU A 148 1.39 -16.25 10.50
C GLU A 148 0.73 -16.72 11.79
N LEU A 149 0.38 -18.01 11.83
CA LEU A 149 -0.05 -18.70 13.04
C LEU A 149 1.16 -18.92 13.96
N GLN A 150 1.03 -18.53 15.20
CA GLN A 150 2.05 -18.70 16.22
C GLN A 150 1.87 -20.01 16.98
N SER A 151 2.90 -20.45 17.69
CA SER A 151 2.87 -21.69 18.49
C SER A 151 1.86 -21.68 19.65
N ASP A 152 1.47 -20.49 20.12
CA ASP A 152 0.43 -20.30 21.15
C ASP A 152 -1.01 -20.35 20.58
N GLY A 153 -1.14 -20.57 19.27
CA GLY A 153 -2.42 -20.59 18.56
C GLY A 153 -2.98 -19.22 18.22
N SER A 154 -2.24 -18.14 18.45
CA SER A 154 -2.63 -16.81 17.94
C SER A 154 -2.20 -16.64 16.49
N ALA A 155 -2.88 -15.78 15.73
CA ALA A 155 -2.36 -15.30 14.45
C ALA A 155 -1.70 -13.94 14.65
N LEU A 156 -0.44 -13.78 14.21
CA LEU A 156 0.27 -12.51 14.20
C LEU A 156 0.22 -11.90 12.81
N ILE A 157 -0.38 -10.72 12.72
CA ILE A 157 -0.47 -9.93 11.50
C ILE A 157 0.50 -8.76 11.59
N ASN A 158 1.49 -8.71 10.71
CA ASN A 158 2.37 -7.57 10.54
C ASN A 158 1.87 -6.75 9.35
N TRP A 159 1.54 -5.50 9.61
CA TRP A 159 1.01 -4.61 8.59
C TRP A 159 2.13 -3.91 7.83
N ALA A 160 1.93 -3.70 6.54
CA ALA A 160 2.82 -2.84 5.77
C ALA A 160 2.75 -1.40 6.30
N ASP A 161 3.84 -0.68 6.17
CA ASP A 161 3.88 0.74 6.55
C ASP A 161 2.99 1.57 5.63
N VAL A 162 2.45 2.65 6.17
CA VAL A 162 1.63 3.62 5.47
C VAL A 162 2.20 5.02 5.73
N ASN A 163 2.09 5.90 4.75
CA ASN A 163 2.44 7.28 4.96
C ASN A 163 1.35 7.99 5.78
N ALA A 164 1.74 8.92 6.64
CA ALA A 164 0.80 9.69 7.45
C ALA A 164 -0.20 10.51 6.60
N GLU A 165 0.17 10.80 5.34
CA GLU A 165 -0.63 11.58 4.39
C GLU A 165 -1.66 10.72 3.64
N ASP A 166 -1.55 9.40 3.67
CA ASP A 166 -2.49 8.49 3.01
C ASP A 166 -3.89 8.52 3.65
N GLY A 167 -4.00 9.14 4.82
CA GLY A 167 -5.27 9.35 5.51
C GLY A 167 -5.86 8.10 6.14
N VAL A 168 -5.06 7.05 6.37
CA VAL A 168 -5.51 5.84 7.08
C VAL A 168 -5.91 6.21 8.51
N LEU A 169 -7.16 5.91 8.86
CA LEU A 169 -7.75 6.25 10.14
C LEU A 169 -7.82 5.06 11.09
N SER A 170 -8.27 3.92 10.58
CA SER A 170 -8.46 2.70 11.37
C SER A 170 -8.57 1.47 10.47
N MET A 171 -8.48 0.29 11.06
CA MET A 171 -8.75 -0.98 10.38
C MET A 171 -9.78 -1.77 11.18
N ARG A 172 -10.70 -2.43 10.50
CA ARG A 172 -11.65 -3.36 11.10
C ARG A 172 -11.31 -4.76 10.65
N ILE A 173 -11.10 -5.65 11.62
CA ILE A 173 -10.67 -7.03 11.41
C ILE A 173 -11.71 -7.96 11.95
N LYS A 174 -12.08 -8.97 11.15
CA LYS A 174 -12.94 -10.07 11.53
C LYS A 174 -12.18 -11.39 11.39
N TYR A 175 -12.32 -12.28 12.34
CA TYR A 175 -11.76 -13.62 12.27
C TYR A 175 -12.58 -14.61 13.08
N THR A 176 -12.36 -15.89 12.80
CA THR A 176 -12.96 -17.00 13.55
C THR A 176 -11.93 -17.61 14.48
N ASP A 177 -12.25 -17.84 15.73
CA ASP A 177 -11.37 -18.54 16.65
C ASP A 177 -11.52 -20.07 16.58
N ALA A 178 -10.62 -20.79 17.26
CA ALA A 178 -10.58 -22.26 17.27
C ALA A 178 -11.86 -22.90 17.86
N THR A 179 -12.70 -22.13 18.55
CA THR A 179 -14.02 -22.57 19.08
C THR A 179 -15.15 -22.24 18.12
N ASN A 180 -14.88 -21.76 16.91
CA ASN A 180 -15.80 -21.27 15.90
C ASN A 180 -16.55 -19.98 16.26
N LYS A 181 -16.08 -19.24 17.26
CA LYS A 181 -16.63 -17.93 17.60
C LYS A 181 -16.07 -16.86 16.66
N GLN A 182 -16.97 -15.99 16.18
CA GLN A 182 -16.59 -14.82 15.36
C GLN A 182 -16.11 -13.67 16.26
N HIS A 183 -15.04 -13.05 15.87
CA HIS A 183 -14.49 -11.84 16.49
C HIS A 183 -14.53 -10.69 15.49
N ASP A 184 -14.78 -9.48 15.98
CA ASP A 184 -14.82 -8.24 15.20
C ASP A 184 -14.08 -7.16 16.01
N THR A 185 -12.92 -6.76 15.53
CA THR A 185 -12.00 -5.87 16.24
C THR A 185 -11.75 -4.61 15.43
N LEU A 186 -11.80 -3.46 16.08
CA LEU A 186 -11.43 -2.16 15.50
C LEU A 186 -10.06 -1.72 16.01
N ILE A 187 -9.13 -1.47 15.10
CA ILE A 187 -7.81 -0.92 15.38
C ILE A 187 -7.84 0.56 15.02
N THR A 188 -7.76 1.44 16.01
CA THR A 188 -7.82 2.90 15.84
C THR A 188 -6.46 3.58 15.84
N SER A 189 -5.41 2.88 16.26
CA SER A 189 -4.03 3.37 16.16
C SER A 189 -3.30 2.63 15.05
N VAL A 190 -2.77 3.35 14.07
CA VAL A 190 -2.19 2.78 12.84
C VAL A 190 -0.73 3.24 12.62
N PRO A 191 0.16 3.07 13.61
CA PRO A 191 1.56 3.50 13.49
C PRO A 191 2.33 2.67 12.45
N THR A 192 3.53 3.13 12.12
CA THR A 192 4.55 2.35 11.41
C THR A 192 4.93 1.13 12.25
N GLY A 193 5.25 0.01 11.61
CA GLY A 193 5.62 -1.24 12.29
C GLY A 193 4.50 -1.89 13.10
N LEU A 194 3.23 -1.56 12.80
CA LEU A 194 2.08 -2.12 13.52
C LEU A 194 2.01 -3.64 13.36
N SER A 195 1.88 -4.33 14.49
CA SER A 195 1.53 -5.75 14.56
C SER A 195 0.24 -5.95 15.34
N THR A 196 -0.54 -6.94 14.92
CA THR A 196 -1.81 -7.30 15.58
C THR A 196 -1.83 -8.78 15.89
N SER A 197 -2.04 -9.15 17.15
CA SER A 197 -2.26 -10.53 17.55
C SER A 197 -3.76 -10.82 17.60
N LEU A 198 -4.17 -11.93 16.98
CA LEU A 198 -5.54 -12.45 16.96
C LEU A 198 -5.58 -13.74 17.77
N PRO A 199 -6.01 -13.70 19.04
CA PRO A 199 -5.93 -14.84 19.95
C PRO A 199 -6.78 -16.04 19.49
N LYS A 200 -6.28 -17.25 19.75
CA LYS A 200 -6.96 -18.51 19.47
C LYS A 200 -7.45 -18.64 18.02
N PHE A 201 -6.68 -18.13 17.07
CA PHE A 201 -7.07 -18.11 15.66
C PHE A 201 -7.35 -19.53 15.14
N LYS A 202 -8.43 -19.72 14.40
CA LYS A 202 -8.76 -21.00 13.78
C LYS A 202 -7.81 -21.28 12.61
N ALA A 203 -6.92 -22.24 12.78
CA ALA A 203 -5.97 -22.64 11.74
C ALA A 203 -6.69 -22.97 10.41
N GLY A 204 -6.16 -22.49 9.30
CA GLY A 204 -6.73 -22.67 7.96
C GLY A 204 -7.97 -21.80 7.66
N SER A 205 -8.32 -20.87 8.55
CA SER A 205 -9.30 -19.82 8.24
C SER A 205 -8.61 -18.56 7.73
N VAL A 206 -9.41 -17.57 7.34
CA VAL A 206 -8.91 -16.28 6.83
C VAL A 206 -9.15 -15.17 7.85
N VAL A 207 -8.35 -14.13 7.73
CA VAL A 207 -8.63 -12.82 8.31
C VAL A 207 -9.38 -12.00 7.28
N ASN A 208 -10.56 -11.50 7.63
CA ASN A 208 -11.37 -10.63 6.79
C ASN A 208 -11.23 -9.19 7.31
N TYR A 209 -10.73 -8.26 6.51
CA TYR A 209 -10.43 -6.90 7.00
C TYR A 209 -10.71 -5.82 5.98
N ARG A 210 -10.91 -4.62 6.47
CA ARG A 210 -11.01 -3.39 5.67
C ARG A 210 -10.32 -2.22 6.36
N THR A 211 -9.98 -1.20 5.58
CA THR A 211 -9.33 0.02 6.04
C THR A 211 -10.29 1.21 5.93
N ALA A 212 -10.28 2.06 6.95
CA ALA A 212 -11.01 3.33 6.96
C ALA A 212 -10.04 4.48 6.65
N PHE A 213 -10.51 5.41 5.81
CA PHE A 213 -9.73 6.54 5.34
C PHE A 213 -10.45 7.87 5.59
N LYS A 214 -9.66 8.89 5.81
CA LYS A 214 -10.11 10.28 5.82
C LYS A 214 -9.32 11.05 4.76
N PRO A 215 -9.97 11.66 3.75
CA PRO A 215 -9.25 12.30 2.63
C PRO A 215 -8.33 13.44 3.06
N ASN A 216 -8.66 14.07 4.17
CA ASN A 216 -7.82 15.05 4.85
C ASN A 216 -8.25 15.14 6.34
N LYS A 217 -7.42 15.79 7.17
CA LYS A 217 -7.65 15.87 8.64
C LYS A 217 -8.97 16.54 9.02
N THR A 218 -9.51 17.40 8.17
CA THR A 218 -10.72 18.19 8.43
C THR A 218 -11.97 17.64 7.73
N ALA A 219 -11.85 16.58 6.94
CA ALA A 219 -12.99 15.96 6.29
C ALA A 219 -14.05 15.53 7.30
N ILE A 220 -15.31 15.71 6.95
CA ILE A 220 -16.46 15.40 7.83
C ILE A 220 -16.93 13.96 7.72
N ASP A 221 -16.48 13.23 6.69
CA ASP A 221 -16.86 11.86 6.45
C ASP A 221 -15.63 10.93 6.39
N THR A 222 -15.88 9.65 6.73
CA THR A 222 -14.92 8.55 6.61
C THR A 222 -15.32 7.66 5.43
N PHE A 223 -14.31 7.20 4.70
CA PHE A 223 -14.44 6.29 3.56
C PHE A 223 -13.86 4.94 3.91
N TYR A 224 -14.38 3.89 3.32
CA TYR A 224 -13.96 2.52 3.62
C TYR A 224 -13.65 1.78 2.34
N THR A 225 -12.62 0.96 2.38
CA THR A 225 -12.43 -0.10 1.40
C THR A 225 -13.47 -1.20 1.60
N ASP A 226 -13.61 -2.07 0.63
CA ASP A 226 -14.35 -3.32 0.81
C ASP A 226 -13.56 -4.27 1.73
N PHE A 227 -14.28 -5.18 2.38
CA PHE A 227 -13.67 -6.26 3.13
C PHE A 227 -12.94 -7.21 2.19
N GLN A 228 -11.72 -7.58 2.57
CA GLN A 228 -10.86 -8.48 1.84
C GLN A 228 -10.40 -9.62 2.74
N ASP A 229 -10.42 -10.84 2.21
CA ASP A 229 -9.88 -12.01 2.88
C ASP A 229 -8.36 -12.09 2.71
N HIS A 230 -7.67 -12.51 3.77
CA HIS A 230 -6.25 -12.80 3.76
C HIS A 230 -5.96 -14.08 4.52
N SER A 231 -5.23 -15.00 3.88
CA SER A 231 -4.84 -16.27 4.51
C SER A 231 -3.77 -16.07 5.57
N VAL A 232 -3.87 -16.84 6.64
CA VAL A 232 -2.85 -16.89 7.70
C VAL A 232 -2.05 -18.18 7.51
N LYS A 233 -0.77 -18.03 7.23
CA LYS A 233 0.13 -19.17 6.99
C LYS A 233 0.51 -19.83 8.32
N ALA A 234 0.46 -21.15 8.34
CA ALA A 234 0.96 -21.94 9.46
C ALA A 234 2.27 -22.60 9.08
N GLU A 235 3.37 -22.31 9.78
CA GLU A 235 4.61 -23.05 9.61
C GLU A 235 4.43 -24.49 10.14
N VAL A 236 4.59 -25.46 9.26
CA VAL A 236 4.42 -26.89 9.58
C VAL A 236 5.71 -27.67 9.35
N THR A 237 6.82 -27.00 9.18
CA THR A 237 8.14 -27.59 8.91
C THR A 237 8.47 -28.70 9.89
N GLY A 238 8.56 -28.39 11.19
CA GLY A 238 8.93 -29.35 12.23
C GLY A 238 7.92 -30.48 12.47
N ILE A 239 6.72 -30.39 11.87
CA ILE A 239 5.72 -31.48 11.93
C ILE A 239 6.02 -32.54 10.86
N TYR A 240 6.40 -32.09 9.66
CA TYR A 240 6.48 -32.95 8.47
C TYR A 240 7.88 -33.14 7.92
N LEU A 241 8.82 -32.24 8.22
CA LEU A 241 10.21 -32.27 7.75
C LEU A 241 11.16 -32.19 8.92
N SER A 242 12.33 -32.78 8.76
CA SER A 242 13.42 -32.64 9.70
C SER A 242 14.74 -32.43 8.96
N ASN A 243 15.82 -32.08 9.69
CA ASN A 243 17.10 -31.76 9.07
C ASN A 243 16.93 -30.70 7.95
N THR A 244 16.29 -29.56 8.26
CA THR A 244 15.90 -28.54 7.29
C THR A 244 16.80 -27.31 7.31
N GLY A 245 17.88 -27.36 8.07
CA GLY A 245 18.94 -26.35 8.17
C GLY A 245 19.18 -25.83 9.60
N PRO A 246 20.46 -25.63 9.98
CA PRO A 246 21.66 -26.11 9.31
C PRO A 246 21.65 -27.66 9.12
N PHE A 247 22.00 -28.10 7.90
CA PHE A 247 21.84 -29.49 7.54
C PHE A 247 22.86 -30.40 8.24
N GLN A 248 22.41 -31.56 8.68
CA GLN A 248 23.26 -32.61 9.23
C GLN A 248 23.72 -33.54 8.11
N ARG A 249 24.97 -34.06 8.24
CA ARG A 249 25.61 -34.94 7.28
C ARG A 249 25.59 -36.39 7.71
N ALA A 250 25.65 -37.31 6.73
CA ALA A 250 25.88 -38.72 6.94
C ALA A 250 27.36 -39.09 6.66
N THR A 251 27.87 -38.87 5.45
CA THR A 251 29.29 -39.04 5.08
C THR A 251 30.00 -37.68 5.08
N PHE A 252 31.35 -37.71 5.15
CA PHE A 252 32.12 -36.46 5.23
C PHE A 252 33.60 -36.67 4.94
N ASP A 253 34.20 -35.82 4.13
CA ASP A 253 35.62 -35.81 3.79
C ASP A 253 36.43 -34.66 4.43
N GLY A 254 35.77 -33.78 5.21
CA GLY A 254 36.32 -32.53 5.72
C GLY A 254 35.62 -31.28 5.18
N ARG A 255 35.02 -31.32 4.00
CA ARG A 255 34.16 -30.30 3.42
C ARG A 255 32.89 -30.89 2.81
N TRP A 256 33.02 -31.94 2.00
CA TRP A 256 31.93 -32.58 1.26
C TRP A 256 31.33 -33.74 2.02
N GLY A 257 30.08 -34.04 1.75
CA GLY A 257 29.39 -35.16 2.35
C GLY A 257 28.09 -35.48 1.65
N THR A 258 27.33 -36.39 2.24
CA THR A 258 25.93 -36.64 1.92
C THR A 258 25.06 -36.15 3.08
N LEU A 259 23.82 -35.81 2.80
CA LEU A 259 22.87 -35.41 3.83
C LEU A 259 22.47 -36.58 4.71
N ALA A 260 22.37 -36.37 6.03
CA ALA A 260 21.83 -37.35 6.96
C ALA A 260 20.32 -37.57 6.74
N ALA A 261 19.83 -38.73 7.17
CA ALA A 261 18.39 -39.03 7.18
C ALA A 261 17.56 -37.89 7.79
N PRO A 262 16.36 -37.64 7.28
CA PRO A 262 15.62 -38.43 6.29
C PRO A 262 15.95 -38.11 4.81
N TRP A 263 16.97 -37.27 4.57
CA TRP A 263 17.37 -36.93 3.19
C TRP A 263 17.93 -38.14 2.47
N ILE A 264 17.57 -38.29 1.23
CA ILE A 264 18.03 -39.34 0.30
C ILE A 264 18.80 -38.67 -0.82
N THR A 265 20.04 -39.09 -1.02
CA THR A 265 20.94 -38.58 -2.05
C THR A 265 21.15 -39.68 -3.09
N ASN A 266 20.78 -39.44 -4.35
CA ASN A 266 21.02 -40.42 -5.42
C ASN A 266 22.49 -40.48 -5.85
N ALA A 267 22.85 -41.48 -6.65
CA ALA A 267 24.22 -41.64 -7.10
C ALA A 267 24.71 -40.46 -7.96
N ALA A 268 23.86 -39.90 -8.79
CA ALA A 268 24.20 -38.78 -9.66
C ALA A 268 24.49 -37.47 -8.91
N ALA A 269 23.95 -37.31 -7.70
CA ALA A 269 24.23 -36.16 -6.83
C ALA A 269 25.60 -36.26 -6.14
N LYS A 270 26.20 -37.43 -6.10
CA LYS A 270 27.51 -37.70 -5.45
C LYS A 270 28.64 -37.44 -6.43
N ASN A 271 28.94 -36.18 -6.69
CA ASN A 271 29.99 -35.81 -7.65
C ASN A 271 31.33 -35.47 -7.05
N LYS A 272 31.59 -35.89 -5.80
CA LYS A 272 32.85 -35.71 -5.07
C LYS A 272 33.38 -37.06 -4.59
N ASP A 273 34.68 -37.13 -4.36
CA ASP A 273 35.39 -38.32 -3.80
C ASP A 273 35.03 -39.60 -4.53
N ASN A 274 35.17 -39.63 -5.83
CA ASN A 274 34.87 -40.77 -6.71
C ASN A 274 33.43 -41.32 -6.52
N GLY A 275 32.44 -40.45 -6.31
CA GLY A 275 31.06 -40.83 -6.17
C GLY A 275 30.64 -41.21 -4.73
N THR A 276 31.44 -40.90 -3.74
CA THR A 276 31.12 -41.15 -2.34
C THR A 276 30.37 -40.01 -1.71
N ASN A 277 30.81 -38.75 -1.96
CA ASN A 277 30.26 -37.52 -1.39
C ASN A 277 29.59 -36.62 -2.45
N GLY A 278 28.69 -35.76 -2.02
CA GLY A 278 27.96 -34.77 -2.81
C GLY A 278 26.56 -34.52 -2.28
N GLY A 279 26.00 -33.37 -2.63
CA GLY A 279 24.71 -32.92 -2.11
C GLY A 279 24.79 -32.20 -0.77
N TYR A 280 25.89 -32.25 -0.06
CA TYR A 280 26.14 -31.56 1.19
C TYR A 280 27.53 -30.90 1.20
N SER A 281 27.62 -29.73 1.82
CA SER A 281 28.89 -29.10 2.21
C SER A 281 28.80 -28.58 3.65
N SER A 282 29.96 -28.58 4.34
CA SER A 282 30.11 -28.02 5.70
C SER A 282 30.11 -26.48 5.71
N ASP A 283 30.08 -25.85 4.55
CA ASP A 283 30.01 -24.41 4.44
C ASP A 283 28.85 -23.87 5.28
N GLU A 284 29.07 -22.72 5.93
CA GLU A 284 28.06 -22.06 6.76
C GLU A 284 27.34 -22.92 7.80
N GLY A 285 28.06 -23.95 8.31
CA GLY A 285 27.51 -24.85 9.32
C GLY A 285 26.68 -26.02 8.80
N GLY A 286 26.60 -26.18 7.49
CA GLY A 286 25.91 -27.27 6.79
C GLY A 286 24.82 -26.81 5.83
N VAL A 287 25.08 -27.00 4.54
CA VAL A 287 24.18 -26.58 3.43
C VAL A 287 23.94 -27.73 2.45
N ILE A 288 22.81 -27.73 1.76
CA ILE A 288 22.68 -28.50 0.52
C ILE A 288 23.52 -27.78 -0.52
N ASN A 289 24.42 -28.54 -1.18
CA ASN A 289 25.36 -27.96 -2.13
C ASN A 289 25.71 -28.92 -3.26
N TRP A 290 25.84 -28.36 -4.47
CA TRP A 290 26.61 -28.97 -5.55
C TRP A 290 27.58 -27.96 -6.12
N GLU A 291 28.74 -28.45 -6.51
CA GLU A 291 29.82 -27.70 -7.11
C GLU A 291 30.46 -28.48 -8.24
N THR A 292 30.60 -27.92 -9.43
CA THR A 292 31.13 -28.63 -10.63
C THR A 292 32.45 -28.05 -11.14
N TRP A 293 33.37 -27.78 -10.23
CA TRP A 293 34.75 -27.48 -10.59
C TRP A 293 35.46 -28.73 -11.13
N ASN A 294 36.42 -28.55 -12.01
CA ASN A 294 37.22 -29.61 -12.59
C ASN A 294 36.44 -30.66 -13.41
N ASN A 295 35.46 -30.21 -14.19
CA ASN A 295 34.77 -31.05 -15.17
C ASN A 295 34.00 -32.26 -14.62
N THR A 296 33.57 -32.23 -13.38
CA THR A 296 32.69 -33.26 -12.82
C THR A 296 31.24 -32.80 -12.86
N PRO A 297 30.45 -33.13 -13.92
CA PRO A 297 29.07 -32.68 -14.04
C PRO A 297 28.16 -33.35 -13.02
N VAL A 298 27.00 -32.74 -12.79
CA VAL A 298 25.87 -33.38 -12.12
C VAL A 298 24.74 -33.54 -13.16
N VAL A 299 24.30 -34.76 -13.40
CA VAL A 299 23.22 -35.03 -14.35
C VAL A 299 22.09 -35.76 -13.64
N ASN A 300 20.94 -35.12 -13.49
CA ASN A 300 19.84 -35.58 -12.66
C ASN A 300 20.28 -35.94 -11.23
N GLY A 301 21.15 -35.11 -10.67
CA GLY A 301 21.51 -35.18 -9.24
C GLY A 301 20.31 -34.83 -8.39
N ILE A 302 19.89 -35.68 -7.48
CA ILE A 302 18.72 -35.54 -6.65
C ILE A 302 19.06 -35.69 -5.19
N VAL A 303 18.66 -34.73 -4.37
CA VAL A 303 18.55 -34.85 -2.92
C VAL A 303 17.09 -34.52 -2.54
N TYR A 304 16.44 -35.39 -1.78
CA TYR A 304 15.05 -35.20 -1.37
C TYR A 304 14.79 -35.83 -0.01
N GLN A 305 13.69 -35.40 0.63
CA GLN A 305 13.11 -36.11 1.77
C GLN A 305 11.60 -36.24 1.57
N PRO A 306 10.98 -37.38 1.93
CA PRO A 306 9.54 -37.48 2.06
C PRO A 306 9.07 -36.79 3.33
N THR A 307 7.83 -36.27 3.35
CA THR A 307 7.20 -35.87 4.60
C THR A 307 7.04 -37.08 5.53
N SER A 308 7.23 -36.86 6.83
CA SER A 308 7.16 -37.91 7.87
C SER A 308 5.78 -38.55 8.02
N ALA A 309 4.75 -37.85 7.54
CA ALA A 309 3.34 -38.28 7.52
C ALA A 309 2.64 -37.66 6.30
N PRO A 310 1.46 -38.20 5.90
CA PRO A 310 0.65 -37.58 4.86
C PRO A 310 0.29 -36.13 5.20
N LEU A 311 0.55 -35.21 4.28
CA LEU A 311 0.05 -33.85 4.36
C LEU A 311 -1.47 -33.87 4.15
N PRO A 312 -2.28 -33.21 4.99
CA PRO A 312 -3.71 -33.01 4.73
C PRO A 312 -3.97 -32.25 3.43
N ALA A 313 -5.15 -32.44 2.82
CA ALA A 313 -5.57 -31.63 1.67
C ALA A 313 -5.43 -30.13 1.96
N GLY A 314 -4.97 -29.37 0.98
CA GLY A 314 -4.73 -27.93 1.10
C GLY A 314 -3.62 -27.44 0.20
N THR A 315 -3.35 -26.15 0.30
CA THR A 315 -2.29 -25.46 -0.43
C THR A 315 -1.08 -25.25 0.52
N TYR A 316 0.10 -25.55 0.02
CA TYR A 316 1.36 -25.47 0.76
C TYR A 316 2.34 -24.56 0.04
N ILE A 317 3.23 -23.94 0.82
CA ILE A 317 4.30 -23.10 0.33
C ILE A 317 5.62 -23.66 0.87
N VAL A 318 6.54 -23.96 -0.03
CA VAL A 318 7.95 -24.24 0.32
C VAL A 318 8.74 -22.97 0.16
N THR A 319 9.52 -22.60 1.17
CA THR A 319 10.49 -21.51 1.10
C THR A 319 11.88 -22.02 1.44
N PHE A 320 12.89 -21.43 0.86
CA PHE A 320 14.29 -21.78 1.14
C PHE A 320 15.23 -20.61 0.84
N ASP A 321 16.34 -20.54 1.56
CA ASP A 321 17.39 -19.55 1.35
C ASP A 321 18.36 -20.07 0.31
N ALA A 322 18.43 -19.46 -0.86
CA ALA A 322 19.27 -19.88 -1.96
C ALA A 322 20.42 -18.91 -2.21
N TYR A 323 21.56 -19.49 -2.57
CA TYR A 323 22.72 -18.78 -3.12
C TYR A 323 23.28 -19.59 -4.30
N SER A 324 23.71 -18.91 -5.37
CA SER A 324 24.17 -19.64 -6.53
C SER A 324 24.97 -18.83 -7.53
N GLU A 325 25.94 -19.51 -8.14
CA GLU A 325 26.61 -19.11 -9.36
C GLU A 325 26.49 -20.26 -10.34
N VAL A 326 25.53 -20.18 -11.27
CA VAL A 326 25.27 -21.29 -12.20
C VAL A 326 25.40 -20.83 -13.63
N GLN A 327 26.20 -21.55 -14.39
CA GLN A 327 26.46 -21.25 -15.78
C GLN A 327 25.26 -21.56 -16.67
N SER A 328 25.27 -20.95 -17.87
CA SER A 328 24.35 -21.30 -18.94
C SER A 328 24.36 -22.82 -19.19
N ASN A 329 23.23 -23.38 -19.60
CA ASN A 329 23.00 -24.81 -19.75
C ASN A 329 23.00 -25.65 -18.45
N SER A 330 23.05 -25.02 -17.30
CA SER A 330 22.88 -25.67 -16.00
C SER A 330 21.55 -25.26 -15.40
N THR A 331 20.92 -26.16 -14.65
CA THR A 331 19.63 -25.90 -13.98
C THR A 331 19.61 -26.53 -12.59
N VAL A 332 18.96 -25.87 -11.64
CA VAL A 332 18.60 -26.45 -10.35
C VAL A 332 17.15 -26.09 -10.02
N TYR A 333 16.39 -27.10 -9.67
CA TYR A 333 14.97 -26.96 -9.30
C TYR A 333 14.77 -27.39 -7.85
N CYS A 334 13.93 -26.65 -7.12
CA CYS A 334 13.29 -27.17 -5.91
C CYS A 334 11.91 -27.68 -6.29
N ILE A 335 11.57 -28.90 -5.86
CA ILE A 335 10.42 -29.65 -6.36
C ILE A 335 9.64 -30.24 -5.18
N ALA A 336 8.30 -30.22 -5.28
CA ALA A 336 7.40 -31.05 -4.48
C ALA A 336 6.72 -32.08 -5.40
N ALA A 337 6.75 -33.35 -5.02
CA ALA A 337 6.19 -34.46 -5.82
C ALA A 337 5.30 -35.35 -4.96
N ALA A 338 4.27 -35.94 -5.59
CA ALA A 338 3.37 -36.87 -4.92
C ALA A 338 4.08 -38.17 -4.53
N GLY A 339 3.77 -38.68 -3.32
CA GLY A 339 4.35 -39.91 -2.79
C GLY A 339 5.70 -39.70 -2.11
N GLY A 340 6.23 -40.79 -1.49
CA GLY A 340 7.49 -40.80 -0.72
C GLY A 340 8.70 -41.33 -1.48
N ASN A 341 8.57 -41.63 -2.77
CA ASN A 341 9.58 -42.41 -3.53
C ASN A 341 10.53 -41.53 -4.35
N GLY A 342 10.54 -40.20 -4.13
CA GLY A 342 11.46 -39.30 -4.81
C GLY A 342 10.75 -38.13 -5.52
N ILE A 343 11.59 -37.36 -6.19
CA ILE A 343 11.15 -36.26 -7.07
C ILE A 343 11.47 -36.61 -8.52
N PRO A 344 10.74 -36.08 -9.51
CA PRO A 344 10.96 -36.39 -10.91
C PRO A 344 12.32 -35.87 -11.41
N VAL A 345 12.88 -36.55 -12.41
CA VAL A 345 14.00 -36.05 -13.21
C VAL A 345 13.52 -34.97 -14.17
N LEU A 346 14.45 -34.24 -14.79
CA LEU A 346 14.14 -33.10 -15.63
C LEU A 346 13.12 -33.42 -16.76
N ALA A 347 13.27 -34.57 -17.41
CA ALA A 347 12.35 -35.00 -18.48
C ALA A 347 10.89 -35.17 -18.02
N ASN A 348 10.66 -35.40 -16.74
CA ASN A 348 9.36 -35.67 -16.15
C ASN A 348 8.92 -34.56 -15.17
N LEU A 349 9.54 -33.39 -15.22
CA LEU A 349 9.28 -32.28 -14.29
C LEU A 349 7.81 -31.85 -14.25
N SER A 350 7.09 -32.01 -15.35
CA SER A 350 5.64 -31.72 -15.46
C SER A 350 4.76 -32.60 -14.56
N THR A 351 5.29 -33.70 -14.01
CA THR A 351 4.55 -34.56 -13.06
C THR A 351 4.64 -34.10 -11.63
N ALA A 352 5.46 -33.08 -11.34
CA ALA A 352 5.57 -32.50 -10.02
C ALA A 352 4.27 -31.81 -9.58
N LEU A 353 3.98 -31.79 -8.30
CA LEU A 353 2.90 -31.01 -7.70
C LEU A 353 3.17 -29.51 -7.80
N GLY A 354 4.43 -29.12 -7.73
CA GLY A 354 4.92 -27.76 -7.91
C GLY A 354 6.44 -27.72 -7.86
N TYR A 355 7.01 -26.68 -8.46
CA TYR A 355 8.45 -26.48 -8.47
C TYR A 355 8.82 -25.03 -8.74
N VAL A 356 10.05 -24.67 -8.43
CA VAL A 356 10.68 -23.42 -8.86
C VAL A 356 12.06 -23.70 -9.45
N ASN A 357 12.34 -23.06 -10.59
CA ASN A 357 13.71 -23.01 -11.10
C ASN A 357 14.49 -21.96 -10.30
N MET A 358 15.64 -22.33 -9.78
CA MET A 358 16.51 -21.41 -9.05
C MET A 358 17.19 -20.39 -9.99
N TYR A 359 17.21 -20.68 -11.28
CA TYR A 359 17.80 -19.81 -12.31
C TYR A 359 16.86 -19.64 -13.49
N ASN A 360 16.62 -18.45 -13.90
CA ASN A 360 15.82 -18.12 -15.09
C ASN A 360 16.65 -18.25 -16.39
N GLY A 361 17.50 -19.28 -16.49
CA GLY A 361 18.28 -19.57 -17.73
C GLY A 361 19.44 -18.64 -18.02
N ALA A 362 19.75 -17.68 -17.16
CA ALA A 362 20.91 -16.81 -17.26
C ALA A 362 21.97 -17.18 -16.21
N ASN A 363 23.24 -16.93 -16.50
CA ASN A 363 24.29 -16.90 -15.48
C ASN A 363 23.91 -15.86 -14.43
N VAL A 364 23.44 -16.29 -13.29
CA VAL A 364 23.24 -15.40 -12.16
C VAL A 364 24.53 -15.48 -11.35
N GLY A 365 25.52 -14.69 -11.73
CA GLY A 365 26.65 -14.41 -10.88
C GLY A 365 26.13 -13.70 -9.64
N SER A 366 26.15 -14.38 -8.51
CA SER A 366 25.89 -13.77 -7.24
C SER A 366 27.20 -13.25 -6.66
N THR A 367 27.18 -12.04 -6.15
CA THR A 367 28.38 -11.34 -5.69
C THR A 367 28.81 -11.70 -4.28
N GLY A 368 28.50 -12.91 -3.77
CA GLY A 368 29.01 -13.43 -2.49
C GLY A 368 27.95 -13.88 -1.50
N PRO A 369 28.36 -14.38 -0.34
CA PRO A 369 27.49 -15.03 0.66
C PRO A 369 26.41 -14.11 1.26
N ASN A 370 26.49 -12.80 1.05
CA ASN A 370 25.53 -11.82 1.52
C ASN A 370 24.35 -11.58 0.56
N SER A 371 24.35 -12.18 -0.62
CA SER A 371 23.30 -12.04 -1.64
C SER A 371 22.34 -13.23 -1.71
N ARG A 372 22.09 -13.88 -0.57
CA ARG A 372 21.09 -14.94 -0.49
C ARG A 372 19.70 -14.40 -0.75
N GLU A 373 18.94 -15.14 -1.55
CA GLU A 373 17.55 -14.85 -1.85
C GLU A 373 16.65 -15.90 -1.23
N VAL A 374 15.55 -15.46 -0.62
CA VAL A 374 14.46 -16.35 -0.26
C VAL A 374 13.69 -16.70 -1.53
N ARG A 375 13.71 -17.98 -1.91
CA ARG A 375 12.92 -18.53 -3.01
C ARG A 375 11.72 -19.28 -2.46
N SER A 376 10.65 -19.30 -3.22
CA SER A 376 9.43 -20.01 -2.83
C SER A 376 8.66 -20.52 -4.03
N PHE A 377 7.86 -21.56 -3.79
CA PHE A 377 6.82 -21.99 -4.71
C PHE A 377 5.65 -22.58 -3.94
N THR A 378 4.52 -22.69 -4.62
CA THR A 378 3.26 -23.19 -4.05
C THR A 378 2.88 -24.50 -4.74
N PHE A 379 2.33 -25.44 -3.97
CA PHE A 379 1.68 -26.63 -4.50
C PHE A 379 0.37 -26.93 -3.75
N THR A 380 -0.54 -27.63 -4.40
CA THR A 380 -1.84 -28.00 -3.84
C THR A 380 -2.05 -29.50 -3.92
N ILE A 381 -2.58 -30.07 -2.85
CA ILE A 381 -3.00 -31.47 -2.79
C ILE A 381 -4.48 -31.55 -2.43
N THR A 382 -5.21 -32.42 -3.12
CA THR A 382 -6.65 -32.56 -2.96
C THR A 382 -7.06 -33.66 -2.00
N THR A 383 -6.19 -34.62 -1.77
CA THR A 383 -6.37 -35.74 -0.83
C THR A 383 -5.13 -35.90 0.02
N PRO A 384 -5.25 -36.33 1.31
CA PRO A 384 -4.08 -36.52 2.15
C PRO A 384 -3.08 -37.49 1.54
N GLN A 385 -1.82 -37.08 1.45
CA GLN A 385 -0.74 -37.91 0.89
C GLN A 385 0.65 -37.50 1.37
N VAL A 386 1.58 -38.42 1.35
CA VAL A 386 3.00 -38.15 1.53
C VAL A 386 3.49 -37.35 0.31
N VAL A 387 4.36 -36.38 0.56
CA VAL A 387 4.97 -35.53 -0.46
C VAL A 387 6.48 -35.59 -0.32
N SER A 388 7.19 -35.86 -1.41
CA SER A 388 8.66 -35.71 -1.48
C SER A 388 9.02 -34.26 -1.81
N ILE A 389 9.90 -33.63 -1.02
CA ILE A 389 10.42 -32.27 -1.26
C ILE A 389 11.93 -32.39 -1.43
N GLY A 390 12.45 -31.77 -2.48
CA GLY A 390 13.89 -31.90 -2.75
C GLY A 390 14.39 -31.02 -3.89
N PHE A 391 15.64 -31.24 -4.24
CA PHE A 391 16.36 -30.50 -5.28
C PHE A 391 16.82 -31.44 -6.37
N LEU A 392 16.65 -30.98 -7.61
CA LEU A 392 17.11 -31.62 -8.83
C LEU A 392 18.16 -30.72 -9.48
N GLY A 393 19.37 -31.20 -9.67
CA GLY A 393 20.46 -30.50 -10.35
C GLY A 393 20.86 -31.15 -11.67
N ASN A 394 20.99 -30.32 -12.72
CA ASN A 394 21.69 -30.62 -13.95
C ASN A 394 22.73 -29.53 -14.19
N LEU A 395 23.99 -29.84 -13.83
CA LEU A 395 25.07 -28.88 -13.84
C LEU A 395 26.14 -29.37 -14.82
N VAL A 396 26.48 -28.53 -15.79
CA VAL A 396 27.59 -28.86 -16.74
C VAL A 396 28.92 -28.89 -15.99
N GLY A 397 29.81 -29.78 -16.43
CA GLY A 397 31.17 -29.82 -15.94
C GLY A 397 32.06 -28.85 -16.70
N ASN A 398 32.34 -27.70 -16.11
CA ASN A 398 33.20 -26.69 -16.71
C ASN A 398 34.43 -26.44 -15.79
N GLY A 399 35.56 -26.17 -16.39
CA GLY A 399 36.78 -25.94 -15.67
C GLY A 399 36.84 -24.64 -14.90
N ASN A 400 36.34 -23.51 -15.48
CA ASN A 400 36.41 -22.20 -14.85
C ASN A 400 35.56 -21.15 -15.63
N PRO A 401 34.63 -20.47 -14.99
CA PRO A 401 34.14 -20.73 -13.65
C PRO A 401 33.28 -21.99 -13.60
N GLY A 402 33.25 -22.69 -12.47
CA GLY A 402 32.36 -23.82 -12.22
C GLY A 402 30.93 -23.38 -11.89
N ASN A 403 30.04 -24.35 -11.71
CA ASN A 403 28.75 -24.10 -11.11
C ASN A 403 28.83 -24.27 -9.60
N TYR A 404 28.07 -23.46 -8.88
CA TYR A 404 27.97 -23.49 -7.45
C TYR A 404 26.58 -23.10 -6.99
N PHE A 405 25.93 -23.91 -6.17
CA PHE A 405 24.70 -23.48 -5.52
C PHE A 405 24.66 -24.00 -4.08
N GLN A 406 23.92 -23.26 -3.25
CA GLN A 406 23.68 -23.62 -1.86
C GLN A 406 22.25 -23.35 -1.46
N VAL A 407 21.74 -24.21 -0.56
CA VAL A 407 20.50 -23.99 0.17
C VAL A 407 20.77 -24.15 1.66
N ARG A 408 20.37 -23.15 2.46
CA ARG A 408 20.65 -23.11 3.90
C ARG A 408 19.48 -23.50 4.77
N ASN A 409 18.30 -23.04 4.48
CA ASN A 409 17.10 -23.31 5.27
C ASN A 409 15.94 -23.70 4.35
N ILE A 410 15.14 -24.63 4.80
CA ILE A 410 13.89 -25.00 4.12
C ILE A 410 12.76 -24.88 5.12
N LYS A 411 11.65 -24.25 4.73
CA LYS A 411 10.43 -24.17 5.51
C LYS A 411 9.24 -24.58 4.67
N LEU A 412 8.31 -25.27 5.33
CA LEU A 412 7.01 -25.66 4.79
C LEU A 412 5.90 -24.93 5.53
N TYR A 413 5.06 -24.25 4.80
CA TYR A 413 3.88 -23.58 5.34
C TYR A 413 2.63 -24.20 4.75
N LYS A 414 1.57 -24.28 5.55
CA LYS A 414 0.20 -24.52 5.10
C LYS A 414 -0.51 -23.17 5.02
N ASN A 415 -1.17 -22.93 3.88
CA ASN A 415 -1.96 -21.71 3.61
C ASN A 415 -3.42 -21.92 4.04
#